data_d4b071a05243fef0531eba83a5c0b168
#
_entry.id   d4b071a05243fef0531eba83a5c0b168
#
_cell.length_a   1.000
_cell.length_b   1.000
_cell.length_c   1.000
_cell.angle_alpha   90.00
_cell.angle_beta   90.00
_cell.angle_gamma   90.00
#
_symmetry.space_group_name_H-M   'P 1'
#
loop_
_entity.id
_entity.type
_entity.pdbx_description
1 polymer ?
#
loop_
_entity_poly.entity_id
_entity_poly.type
_entity_poly.pdbx_seq_one_letter_code
_entity_poly.pdbx_strand_id
1 'polypeptide(L)'
;NEAIVEELLPHDIAEVMMDVFEHYDTFREIYFDGVGYASREALEHIGKYLSVPAMANYIMSTRVAVDDVRVKFDETKLPVDKIQALFTSVEDRDAARKEIEDVPGIEITGALPMNLEINAAGVNKGKAMIELGKLLGIPREEIMAFGDGNNDLKMLKEVGTGVAMENAIPSVKEAADYVALSNDEEGIAKFIEKYVLD
;
A
#
# COMPACT_ATOMS: atom_id res chain seq x y z
N ASN A 1 13.98 3.46 17.27
CA ASN A 1 12.57 3.72 16.96
C ASN A 1 11.75 2.64 17.64
N GLU A 2 10.71 3.01 18.35
CA GLU A 2 9.77 2.08 18.95
C GLU A 2 8.52 2.08 18.08
N ALA A 3 8.03 0.89 17.70
CA ALA A 3 6.78 0.77 16.98
C ALA A 3 5.62 1.13 17.91
N ILE A 4 4.72 1.98 17.45
CA ILE A 4 3.55 2.43 18.22
C ILE A 4 2.38 1.44 18.03
N VAL A 5 2.24 0.96 16.81
CA VAL A 5 1.28 -0.08 16.41
C VAL A 5 2.01 -1.03 15.47
N GLU A 6 1.89 -2.31 15.70
CA GLU A 6 2.47 -3.34 14.87
C GLU A 6 1.41 -4.41 14.59
N GLU A 7 1.12 -4.63 13.33
CA GLU A 7 0.27 -5.73 12.86
C GLU A 7 0.97 -6.40 11.70
N LEU A 8 1.51 -7.58 11.96
CA LEU A 8 2.34 -8.31 11.02
C LEU A 8 1.57 -9.43 10.34
N LEU A 9 1.88 -9.67 9.07
CA LEU A 9 1.38 -10.80 8.31
C LEU A 9 2.15 -12.06 8.76
N PRO A 10 1.46 -13.10 9.32
CA PRO A 10 2.11 -14.34 9.73
C PRO A 10 2.89 -14.99 8.60
N HIS A 11 4.04 -15.61 8.95
CA HIS A 11 4.94 -16.21 7.96
C HIS A 11 4.26 -17.27 7.09
N ASP A 12 3.45 -18.14 7.67
CA ASP A 12 2.73 -19.21 6.95
C ASP A 12 1.71 -18.67 5.95
N ILE A 13 1.04 -17.56 6.28
CA ILE A 13 0.15 -16.86 5.34
C ILE A 13 0.97 -16.16 4.25
N ALA A 14 2.06 -15.49 4.64
CA ALA A 14 2.98 -14.83 3.71
C ALA A 14 3.61 -15.82 2.71
N GLU A 15 3.90 -17.06 3.14
CA GLU A 15 4.42 -18.13 2.30
C GLU A 15 3.48 -18.48 1.14
N VAL A 16 2.18 -18.56 1.40
CA VAL A 16 1.17 -18.78 0.34
C VAL A 16 1.22 -17.68 -0.72
N MET A 17 1.42 -16.41 -0.31
CA MET A 17 1.55 -15.29 -1.24
C MET A 17 2.83 -15.41 -2.08
N MET A 18 3.94 -15.75 -1.44
CA MET A 18 5.21 -15.94 -2.14
C MET A 18 5.12 -17.07 -3.15
N ASP A 19 4.49 -18.20 -2.80
CA ASP A 19 4.28 -19.34 -3.68
C ASP A 19 3.43 -18.97 -4.90
N VAL A 20 2.32 -18.27 -4.71
CA VAL A 20 1.46 -17.82 -5.81
C VAL A 20 2.21 -16.88 -6.74
N PHE A 21 2.93 -15.89 -6.17
CA PHE A 21 3.63 -14.90 -6.99
C PHE A 21 4.82 -15.48 -7.78
N GLU A 22 5.35 -16.65 -7.39
CA GLU A 22 6.37 -17.37 -8.15
C GLU A 22 5.86 -17.99 -9.46
N HIS A 23 4.56 -18.20 -9.57
CA HIS A 23 3.96 -18.71 -10.81
C HIS A 23 3.91 -17.65 -11.93
N TYR A 24 4.18 -16.38 -11.59
CA TYR A 24 4.09 -15.25 -12.49
C TYR A 24 5.43 -14.54 -12.65
N ASP A 25 5.58 -13.83 -13.76
CA ASP A 25 6.71 -12.93 -13.97
C ASP A 25 6.52 -11.66 -13.14
N THR A 26 7.09 -11.65 -11.94
CA THR A 26 6.88 -10.59 -10.95
C THR A 26 8.18 -10.04 -10.38
N PHE A 27 8.18 -8.73 -10.10
CA PHE A 27 9.12 -8.14 -9.17
C PHE A 27 8.53 -8.23 -7.76
N ARG A 28 9.18 -8.97 -6.86
CA ARG A 28 8.70 -9.22 -5.49
C ARG A 28 9.53 -8.48 -4.46
N GLU A 29 8.84 -7.90 -3.49
CA GLU A 29 9.43 -7.26 -2.32
C GLU A 29 8.82 -7.86 -1.05
N ILE A 30 9.65 -8.07 -0.04
CA ILE A 30 9.23 -8.41 1.32
C ILE A 30 9.73 -7.34 2.28
N TYR A 31 8.96 -7.08 3.33
CA TYR A 31 9.31 -6.05 4.30
C TYR A 31 9.38 -6.64 5.71
N PHE A 32 10.50 -6.37 6.39
CA PHE A 32 10.76 -6.72 7.79
C PHE A 32 11.26 -5.47 8.52
N ASP A 33 10.67 -5.15 9.66
CA ASP A 33 11.06 -3.99 10.51
C ASP A 33 11.16 -2.67 9.71
N GLY A 34 10.22 -2.45 8.79
CA GLY A 34 10.19 -1.27 7.92
C GLY A 34 11.24 -1.25 6.80
N VAL A 35 12.00 -2.33 6.62
CA VAL A 35 13.03 -2.45 5.57
C VAL A 35 12.51 -3.34 4.44
N GLY A 36 12.50 -2.81 3.22
CA GLY A 36 12.14 -3.55 2.01
C GLY A 36 13.32 -4.27 1.39
N TYR A 37 13.15 -5.56 1.08
CA TYR A 37 14.13 -6.42 0.41
C TYR A 37 13.62 -6.86 -0.94
N ALA A 38 14.49 -6.91 -1.94
CA ALA A 38 14.21 -7.44 -3.27
C ALA A 38 15.44 -8.15 -3.85
N SER A 39 15.20 -9.09 -4.77
CA SER A 39 16.30 -9.77 -5.47
C SER A 39 17.11 -8.78 -6.30
N ARG A 40 18.44 -8.88 -6.25
CA ARG A 40 19.38 -8.00 -6.97
C ARG A 40 19.09 -7.97 -8.47
N GLU A 41 18.93 -9.14 -9.09
CA GLU A 41 18.61 -9.26 -10.50
C GLU A 41 17.29 -8.56 -10.86
N ALA A 42 16.26 -8.69 -10.02
CA ALA A 42 14.98 -8.03 -10.24
C ALA A 42 15.09 -6.49 -10.13
N LEU A 43 15.91 -5.98 -9.19
CA LEU A 43 16.20 -4.55 -9.08
C LEU A 43 16.92 -4.00 -10.31
N GLU A 44 17.89 -4.74 -10.86
CA GLU A 44 18.62 -4.35 -12.07
C GLU A 44 17.68 -4.28 -13.30
N HIS A 45 16.60 -5.05 -13.31
CA HIS A 45 15.61 -5.12 -14.37
C HIS A 45 14.27 -4.45 -14.01
N ILE A 46 14.23 -3.59 -12.99
CA ILE A 46 12.98 -2.98 -12.47
C ILE A 46 12.17 -2.25 -13.56
N GLY A 47 12.83 -1.72 -14.60
CA GLY A 47 12.18 -1.08 -15.73
C GLY A 47 11.22 -1.99 -16.53
N LYS A 48 11.31 -3.31 -16.36
CA LYS A 48 10.37 -4.28 -16.93
C LYS A 48 8.99 -4.17 -16.29
N TYR A 49 8.94 -3.83 -15.01
CA TYR A 49 7.74 -3.82 -14.16
C TYR A 49 7.21 -2.39 -13.92
N LEU A 50 8.07 -1.39 -14.05
CA LEU A 50 7.74 0.01 -13.81
C LEU A 50 8.19 0.88 -14.99
N SER A 51 7.23 1.51 -15.64
CA SER A 51 7.48 2.43 -16.76
C SER A 51 7.87 3.85 -16.33
N VAL A 52 7.68 4.20 -15.04
CA VAL A 52 7.98 5.54 -14.49
C VAL A 52 9.39 5.56 -13.90
N PRO A 53 10.37 6.24 -14.55
CA PRO A 53 11.77 6.21 -14.11
C PRO A 53 11.99 6.72 -12.68
N ALA A 54 11.24 7.73 -12.25
CA ALA A 54 11.35 8.27 -10.89
C ALA A 54 10.99 7.23 -9.83
N MET A 55 9.96 6.42 -10.09
CA MET A 55 9.51 5.35 -9.19
C MET A 55 10.51 4.18 -9.18
N ALA A 56 11.03 3.80 -10.35
CA ALA A 56 12.09 2.79 -10.45
C ALA A 56 13.34 3.20 -9.66
N ASN A 57 13.78 4.45 -9.81
CA ASN A 57 14.92 4.99 -9.07
C ASN A 57 14.66 5.02 -7.55
N TYR A 58 13.45 5.37 -7.13
CA TYR A 58 13.06 5.32 -5.72
C TYR A 58 13.19 3.91 -5.16
N ILE A 59 12.65 2.90 -5.83
CA ILE A 59 12.74 1.50 -5.41
C ILE A 59 14.20 1.07 -5.34
N MET A 60 14.98 1.29 -6.41
CA MET A 60 16.42 0.94 -6.43
C MET A 60 17.23 1.58 -5.31
N SER A 61 16.89 2.80 -4.90
CA SER A 61 17.62 3.53 -3.87
C SER A 61 17.21 3.20 -2.44
N THR A 62 16.05 2.60 -2.24
CA THR A 62 15.48 2.38 -0.90
C THR A 62 15.37 0.91 -0.50
N ARG A 63 15.52 -0.01 -1.45
CA ARG A 63 15.48 -1.45 -1.14
C ARG A 63 16.86 -2.02 -0.86
N VAL A 64 16.91 -2.96 0.06
CA VAL A 64 18.10 -3.77 0.30
C VAL A 64 18.13 -4.90 -0.72
N ALA A 65 19.16 -4.91 -1.56
CA ALA A 65 19.36 -5.96 -2.55
C ALA A 65 19.88 -7.24 -1.88
N VAL A 66 19.18 -8.34 -2.10
CA VAL A 66 19.58 -9.69 -1.70
C VAL A 66 19.78 -10.56 -2.95
N ASP A 67 20.47 -11.70 -2.82
CA ASP A 67 20.70 -12.56 -3.98
C ASP A 67 19.38 -13.16 -4.47
N ASP A 68 18.53 -13.63 -3.54
CA ASP A 68 17.17 -14.11 -3.82
C ASP A 68 16.24 -13.72 -2.67
N VAL A 69 15.15 -13.04 -3.00
CA VAL A 69 14.17 -12.58 -2.00
C VAL A 69 13.39 -13.76 -1.40
N ARG A 70 13.19 -14.85 -2.15
CA ARG A 70 12.53 -16.06 -1.62
C ARG A 70 13.41 -16.75 -0.59
N VAL A 71 14.69 -16.92 -0.89
CA VAL A 71 15.66 -17.50 0.07
C VAL A 71 15.72 -16.62 1.33
N LYS A 72 15.78 -15.30 1.17
CA LYS A 72 15.74 -14.37 2.30
C LYS A 72 14.50 -14.54 3.18
N PHE A 73 13.34 -14.71 2.56
CA PHE A 73 12.07 -14.96 3.25
C PHE A 73 12.10 -16.27 4.04
N ASP A 74 12.49 -17.37 3.38
CA ASP A 74 12.51 -18.70 3.97
C ASP A 74 13.50 -18.84 5.14
N GLU A 75 14.65 -18.16 5.07
CA GLU A 75 15.66 -18.14 6.14
C GLU A 75 15.20 -17.37 7.36
N THR A 76 14.46 -16.27 7.17
CA THR A 76 14.07 -15.39 8.26
C THR A 76 13.00 -16.03 9.15
N LYS A 77 12.01 -16.71 8.58
CA LYS A 77 10.87 -17.34 9.26
C LYS A 77 10.11 -16.42 10.23
N LEU A 78 10.25 -15.12 10.06
CA LEU A 78 9.54 -14.12 10.84
C LEU A 78 8.27 -13.69 10.11
N PRO A 79 7.26 -13.19 10.84
CA PRO A 79 6.16 -12.47 10.20
C PRO A 79 6.70 -11.25 9.44
N VAL A 80 5.99 -10.80 8.43
CA VAL A 80 6.40 -9.69 7.57
C VAL A 80 5.49 -8.48 7.76
N ASP A 81 6.00 -7.27 7.56
CA ASP A 81 5.20 -6.05 7.56
C ASP A 81 4.21 -6.09 6.39
N LYS A 82 4.70 -6.43 5.21
CA LYS A 82 3.93 -6.64 3.98
C LYS A 82 4.72 -7.39 2.92
N ILE A 83 4.01 -7.91 1.93
CA ILE A 83 4.58 -8.38 0.65
C ILE A 83 4.04 -7.48 -0.45
N GLN A 84 4.88 -7.14 -1.42
CA GLN A 84 4.47 -6.44 -2.62
C GLN A 84 4.95 -7.20 -3.86
N ALA A 85 4.09 -7.31 -4.87
CA ALA A 85 4.42 -7.83 -6.18
C ALA A 85 4.02 -6.83 -7.27
N LEU A 86 4.93 -6.58 -8.21
CA LEU A 86 4.64 -5.85 -9.45
C LEU A 86 4.62 -6.88 -10.59
N PHE A 87 3.56 -6.85 -11.37
CA PHE A 87 3.33 -7.77 -12.49
C PHE A 87 3.67 -7.11 -13.83
N THR A 88 3.94 -7.92 -14.83
CA THR A 88 4.17 -7.43 -16.20
C THR A 88 2.89 -7.17 -16.97
N SER A 89 1.75 -7.72 -16.50
CA SER A 89 0.42 -7.51 -17.11
C SER A 89 -0.67 -7.39 -16.05
N VAL A 90 -1.78 -6.74 -16.42
CA VAL A 90 -2.99 -6.65 -15.57
C VAL A 90 -3.64 -8.03 -15.47
N GLU A 91 -3.60 -8.82 -16.53
CA GLU A 91 -4.15 -10.17 -16.61
C GLU A 91 -3.51 -11.09 -15.57
N ASP A 92 -2.16 -11.10 -15.49
CA ASP A 92 -1.43 -11.89 -14.51
C ASP A 92 -1.70 -11.41 -13.08
N ARG A 93 -1.74 -10.08 -12.88
CA ARG A 93 -2.09 -9.48 -11.59
C ARG A 93 -3.49 -9.92 -11.14
N ASP A 94 -4.49 -9.90 -12.04
CA ASP A 94 -5.87 -10.29 -11.72
C ASP A 94 -5.98 -11.79 -11.46
N ALA A 95 -5.24 -12.61 -12.22
CA ALA A 95 -5.16 -14.05 -12.00
C ALA A 95 -4.57 -14.37 -10.61
N ALA A 96 -3.42 -13.80 -10.29
CA ALA A 96 -2.78 -13.96 -8.98
C ALA A 96 -3.67 -13.46 -7.83
N ARG A 97 -4.34 -12.31 -8.01
CA ARG A 97 -5.30 -11.80 -7.03
C ARG A 97 -6.41 -12.80 -6.75
N LYS A 98 -6.96 -13.42 -7.80
CA LYS A 98 -8.05 -14.40 -7.65
C LYS A 98 -7.62 -15.66 -6.90
N GLU A 99 -6.35 -16.06 -7.01
CA GLU A 99 -5.83 -17.21 -6.26
C GLU A 99 -5.71 -16.94 -4.75
N ILE A 100 -5.52 -15.66 -4.36
CA ILE A 100 -5.27 -15.29 -2.97
C ILE A 100 -6.44 -14.57 -2.29
N GLU A 101 -7.46 -14.11 -3.02
CA GLU A 101 -8.52 -13.24 -2.46
C GLU A 101 -9.34 -13.89 -1.34
N ASP A 102 -9.43 -15.22 -1.33
CA ASP A 102 -10.15 -15.99 -0.31
C ASP A 102 -9.24 -16.46 0.86
N VAL A 103 -7.94 -16.13 0.83
CA VAL A 103 -7.02 -16.47 1.93
C VAL A 103 -7.38 -15.64 3.16
N PRO A 104 -7.71 -16.28 4.30
CA PRO A 104 -8.06 -15.51 5.50
C PRO A 104 -6.84 -14.82 6.10
N GLY A 105 -7.05 -13.71 6.77
CA GLY A 105 -5.99 -13.00 7.50
C GLY A 105 -5.19 -12.01 6.67
N ILE A 106 -5.58 -11.74 5.43
CA ILE A 106 -4.92 -10.76 4.56
C ILE A 106 -5.80 -9.55 4.24
N GLU A 107 -5.16 -8.44 3.93
CA GLU A 107 -5.73 -7.25 3.30
C GLU A 107 -4.98 -7.01 1.99
N ILE A 108 -5.69 -7.08 0.86
CA ILE A 108 -5.13 -6.85 -0.47
C ILE A 108 -5.35 -5.40 -0.86
N THR A 109 -4.27 -4.67 -1.07
CA THR A 109 -4.28 -3.29 -1.56
C THR A 109 -3.39 -3.14 -2.80
N GLY A 110 -3.32 -1.95 -3.37
CA GLY A 110 -2.45 -1.62 -4.49
C GLY A 110 -2.68 -0.19 -4.94
N ALA A 111 -1.60 0.56 -5.11
CA ALA A 111 -1.64 1.94 -5.57
C ALA A 111 -1.43 2.07 -7.09
N LEU A 112 -0.88 1.04 -7.73
CA LEU A 112 -0.59 1.01 -9.17
C LEU A 112 -1.45 -0.05 -9.86
N PRO A 113 -1.73 0.12 -11.18
CA PRO A 113 -2.55 -0.84 -11.92
C PRO A 113 -2.02 -2.27 -11.92
N MET A 114 -0.69 -2.44 -11.85
CA MET A 114 -0.03 -3.75 -11.94
C MET A 114 0.58 -4.22 -10.62
N ASN A 115 0.19 -3.65 -9.47
CA ASN A 115 0.70 -4.14 -8.20
C ASN A 115 -0.37 -4.81 -7.34
N LEU A 116 0.09 -5.72 -6.50
CA LEU A 116 -0.61 -6.21 -5.33
C LEU A 116 0.25 -5.94 -4.11
N GLU A 117 -0.34 -5.36 -3.09
CA GLU A 117 0.25 -5.23 -1.76
C GLU A 117 -0.57 -6.06 -0.79
N ILE A 118 0.09 -6.95 -0.08
CA ILE A 118 -0.54 -7.86 0.86
C ILE A 118 -0.07 -7.49 2.27
N ASN A 119 -1.02 -7.12 3.08
CA ASN A 119 -0.83 -6.77 4.49
C ASN A 119 -1.61 -7.75 5.37
N ALA A 120 -1.38 -7.73 6.67
CA ALA A 120 -2.25 -8.42 7.62
C ALA A 120 -3.69 -7.86 7.55
N ALA A 121 -4.68 -8.71 7.84
CA ALA A 121 -6.09 -8.31 7.80
C ALA A 121 -6.36 -7.07 8.67
N GLY A 122 -7.09 -6.12 8.10
CA GLY A 122 -7.46 -4.88 8.77
C GLY A 122 -6.35 -3.83 8.80
N VAL A 123 -5.17 -4.10 8.25
CA VAL A 123 -4.11 -3.08 8.07
C VAL A 123 -4.45 -2.22 6.88
N ASN A 124 -4.88 -1.00 7.13
CA ASN A 124 -5.18 0.01 6.11
C ASN A 124 -4.92 1.41 6.65
N LYS A 125 -4.87 2.39 5.76
CA LYS A 125 -4.59 3.80 6.10
C LYS A 125 -5.60 4.38 7.09
N GLY A 126 -6.88 4.02 6.99
CA GLY A 126 -7.94 4.52 7.88
C GLY A 126 -7.72 4.06 9.31
N LYS A 127 -7.55 2.76 9.53
CA LYS A 127 -7.27 2.22 10.86
C LYS A 127 -6.01 2.86 11.47
N ALA A 128 -4.94 3.00 10.68
CA ALA A 128 -3.71 3.63 11.15
C ALA A 128 -3.92 5.07 11.61
N MET A 129 -4.71 5.86 10.89
CA MET A 129 -5.06 7.24 11.28
C MET A 129 -5.90 7.29 12.55
N ILE A 130 -6.88 6.42 12.68
CA ILE A 130 -7.74 6.36 13.88
C ILE A 130 -6.92 5.95 15.12
N GLU A 131 -6.04 4.95 15.00
CA GLU A 131 -5.18 4.54 16.11
C GLU A 131 -4.18 5.65 16.50
N LEU A 132 -3.59 6.34 15.53
CA LEU A 132 -2.75 7.50 15.80
C LEU A 132 -3.55 8.63 16.48
N GLY A 133 -4.78 8.91 16.01
CA GLY A 133 -5.68 9.87 16.65
C GLY A 133 -5.94 9.54 18.12
N LYS A 134 -6.24 8.28 18.43
CA LYS A 134 -6.44 7.82 19.82
C LYS A 134 -5.21 8.07 20.70
N LEU A 135 -4.02 7.75 20.18
CA LEU A 135 -2.75 7.98 20.90
C LEU A 135 -2.49 9.46 21.18
N LEU A 136 -2.88 10.33 20.26
CA LEU A 136 -2.73 11.79 20.38
C LEU A 136 -3.89 12.46 21.14
N GLY A 137 -4.93 11.70 21.52
CA GLY A 137 -6.13 12.24 22.13
C GLY A 137 -7.02 13.06 21.18
N ILE A 138 -6.89 12.81 19.87
CA ILE A 138 -7.66 13.45 18.80
C ILE A 138 -8.87 12.56 18.47
N PRO A 139 -10.11 13.02 18.67
CA PRO A 139 -11.29 12.25 18.32
C PRO A 139 -11.44 12.12 16.79
N ARG A 140 -12.11 11.05 16.35
CA ARG A 140 -12.31 10.75 14.93
C ARG A 140 -12.87 11.94 14.14
N GLU A 141 -13.80 12.65 14.72
CA GLU A 141 -14.51 13.78 14.13
C GLU A 141 -13.60 14.97 13.80
N GLU A 142 -12.42 15.04 14.43
CA GLU A 142 -11.40 16.07 14.19
C GLU A 142 -10.31 15.60 13.20
N ILE A 143 -10.44 14.37 12.65
CA ILE A 143 -9.49 13.82 11.66
C ILE A 143 -10.04 14.06 10.26
N MET A 144 -9.27 14.77 9.44
CA MET A 144 -9.52 14.95 8.02
C MET A 144 -8.49 14.20 7.18
N ALA A 145 -8.93 13.54 6.10
CA ALA A 145 -8.04 12.85 5.17
C ALA A 145 -8.36 13.19 3.72
N PHE A 146 -7.31 13.22 2.89
CA PHE A 146 -7.39 13.41 1.44
C PHE A 146 -6.91 12.16 0.72
N GLY A 147 -7.59 11.79 -0.36
CA GLY A 147 -7.24 10.59 -1.12
C GLY A 147 -7.68 10.63 -2.58
N ASP A 148 -7.05 9.82 -3.43
CA ASP A 148 -7.36 9.74 -4.86
C ASP A 148 -7.43 8.30 -5.40
N GLY A 149 -6.86 7.32 -4.71
CA GLY A 149 -6.75 5.94 -5.13
C GLY A 149 -7.61 4.93 -4.35
N ASN A 150 -7.69 3.71 -4.85
CA ASN A 150 -8.44 2.62 -4.20
C ASN A 150 -7.96 2.32 -2.78
N ASN A 151 -6.67 2.49 -2.52
CA ASN A 151 -6.05 2.29 -1.20
C ASN A 151 -6.47 3.36 -0.19
N ASP A 152 -7.12 4.45 -0.62
CA ASP A 152 -7.61 5.53 0.23
C ASP A 152 -9.10 5.38 0.61
N LEU A 153 -9.85 4.51 -0.09
CA LEU A 153 -11.29 4.33 0.11
C LEU A 153 -11.69 4.10 1.56
N LYS A 154 -10.98 3.18 2.24
CA LYS A 154 -11.26 2.88 3.65
C LYS A 154 -10.93 4.08 4.54
N MET A 155 -9.80 4.74 4.27
CA MET A 155 -9.39 5.93 5.00
C MET A 155 -10.44 7.03 4.95
N LEU A 156 -10.92 7.38 3.75
CA LEU A 156 -11.93 8.43 3.58
C LEU A 156 -13.26 8.12 4.28
N LYS A 157 -13.63 6.84 4.39
CA LYS A 157 -14.85 6.40 5.10
C LYS A 157 -14.68 6.34 6.62
N GLU A 158 -13.48 6.08 7.10
CA GLU A 158 -13.20 5.85 8.52
C GLU A 158 -12.91 7.13 9.30
N VAL A 159 -12.37 8.17 8.67
CA VAL A 159 -12.11 9.48 9.31
C VAL A 159 -13.38 10.30 9.52
N GLY A 160 -13.28 11.41 10.25
CA GLY A 160 -14.37 12.34 10.48
C GLY A 160 -14.75 13.14 9.24
N THR A 161 -13.76 13.51 8.41
CA THR A 161 -13.97 14.20 7.13
C THR A 161 -13.08 13.58 6.06
N GLY A 162 -13.69 12.85 5.13
CA GLY A 162 -13.04 12.29 3.97
C GLY A 162 -13.16 13.20 2.76
N VAL A 163 -12.05 13.57 2.13
CA VAL A 163 -12.00 14.48 0.99
C VAL A 163 -11.34 13.77 -0.20
N ALA A 164 -12.07 13.56 -1.29
CA ALA A 164 -11.52 13.06 -2.54
C ALA A 164 -10.85 14.19 -3.31
N MET A 165 -9.74 13.89 -3.98
CA MET A 165 -9.16 14.82 -4.95
C MET A 165 -9.95 14.82 -6.26
N GLU A 166 -9.93 15.92 -7.04
CA GLU A 166 -10.64 15.97 -8.32
C GLU A 166 -10.10 14.94 -9.35
N ASN A 167 -8.80 14.64 -9.29
CA ASN A 167 -8.18 13.59 -10.08
C ASN A 167 -8.47 12.16 -9.57
N ALA A 168 -9.22 12.01 -8.47
CA ALA A 168 -9.56 10.70 -7.92
C ALA A 168 -10.45 9.89 -8.85
N ILE A 169 -10.32 8.56 -8.76
CA ILE A 169 -11.20 7.62 -9.46
C ILE A 169 -12.66 7.75 -8.96
N PRO A 170 -13.66 7.40 -9.80
CA PRO A 170 -15.08 7.60 -9.45
C PRO A 170 -15.49 7.02 -8.10
N SER A 171 -15.06 5.80 -7.78
CA SER A 171 -15.41 5.13 -6.52
C SER A 171 -14.88 5.86 -5.27
N VAL A 172 -13.76 6.56 -5.39
CA VAL A 172 -13.19 7.37 -4.30
C VAL A 172 -14.00 8.64 -4.10
N LYS A 173 -14.40 9.30 -5.19
CA LYS A 173 -15.27 10.49 -5.14
C LYS A 173 -16.65 10.19 -4.54
N GLU A 174 -17.23 9.02 -4.87
CA GLU A 174 -18.51 8.58 -4.32
C GLU A 174 -18.43 8.23 -2.83
N ALA A 175 -17.26 7.85 -2.34
CA ALA A 175 -17.05 7.44 -0.95
C ALA A 175 -16.71 8.60 0.00
N ALA A 176 -16.33 9.76 -0.53
CA ALA A 176 -15.88 10.92 0.22
C ALA A 176 -17.03 11.85 0.57
N ASP A 177 -16.86 12.62 1.66
CA ASP A 177 -17.80 13.67 2.07
C ASP A 177 -17.72 14.92 1.18
N TYR A 178 -16.52 15.20 0.66
CA TYR A 178 -16.23 16.36 -0.19
C TYR A 178 -15.29 15.98 -1.34
N VAL A 179 -15.28 16.85 -2.36
CA VAL A 179 -14.29 16.79 -3.46
C VAL A 179 -13.51 18.10 -3.48
N ALA A 180 -12.19 18.02 -3.31
CA ALA A 180 -11.26 19.13 -3.47
C ALA A 180 -10.87 19.29 -4.94
N LEU A 181 -10.16 20.37 -5.27
CA LEU A 181 -9.50 20.52 -6.58
C LEU A 181 -8.43 19.42 -6.77
N SER A 182 -7.90 19.32 -7.98
CA SER A 182 -6.87 18.33 -8.30
C SER A 182 -5.55 18.59 -7.54
N ASN A 183 -4.70 17.57 -7.51
CA ASN A 183 -3.35 17.71 -6.96
C ASN A 183 -2.51 18.77 -7.71
N ASP A 184 -2.75 18.97 -9.01
CA ASP A 184 -2.05 19.96 -9.84
C ASP A 184 -2.53 21.41 -9.58
N GLU A 185 -3.66 21.57 -8.89
CA GLU A 185 -4.28 22.87 -8.57
C GLU A 185 -4.16 23.25 -7.09
N GLU A 186 -3.25 22.63 -6.35
CA GLU A 186 -3.08 22.84 -4.90
C GLU A 186 -4.36 22.52 -4.10
N GLY A 187 -5.12 21.51 -4.53
CA GLY A 187 -6.45 21.21 -4.03
C GLY A 187 -6.54 21.04 -2.51
N ILE A 188 -5.54 20.39 -1.88
CA ILE A 188 -5.48 20.23 -0.42
C ILE A 188 -5.36 21.57 0.27
N ALA A 189 -4.40 22.41 -0.14
CA ALA A 189 -4.15 23.71 0.49
C ALA A 189 -5.39 24.61 0.42
N LYS A 190 -5.97 24.74 -0.79
CA LYS A 190 -7.18 25.55 -1.00
C LYS A 190 -8.40 25.03 -0.24
N PHE A 191 -8.52 23.70 -0.07
CA PHE A 191 -9.59 23.12 0.73
C PHE A 191 -9.42 23.48 2.21
N ILE A 192 -8.22 23.33 2.74
CA ILE A 192 -7.91 23.67 4.14
C ILE A 192 -8.11 25.16 4.40
N GLU A 193 -7.63 26.03 3.51
CA GLU A 193 -7.85 27.48 3.62
C GLU A 193 -9.34 27.82 3.71
N LYS A 194 -10.16 27.22 2.85
CA LYS A 194 -11.58 27.55 2.75
C LYS A 194 -12.45 26.97 3.86
N TYR A 195 -12.14 25.77 4.35
CA TYR A 195 -13.05 25.03 5.24
C TYR A 195 -12.53 24.84 6.67
N VAL A 196 -11.25 25.12 6.91
CA VAL A 196 -10.61 24.91 8.21
C VAL A 196 -10.07 26.21 8.80
N LEU A 197 -9.53 27.13 7.97
CA LEU A 197 -8.85 28.34 8.44
C LEU A 197 -9.72 29.60 8.36
N ASP A 198 -10.79 29.62 7.55
CA ASP A 198 -11.79 30.68 7.52
C ASP A 198 -12.90 30.44 8.59
#